data_4fe4444da564318e76eae6949323b2b4
#
_entry.id   4fe4444da564318e76eae6949323b2b4
#
_cell.length_a   1.000
_cell.length_b   1.000
_cell.length_c   1.000
_cell.angle_alpha   90.00
_cell.angle_beta   90.00
_cell.angle_gamma   90.00
#
_symmetry.space_group_name_H-M   'P 1'
#
loop_
_entity.id
_entity.type
_entity.pdbx_description
1 polymer ?
#
loop_
_entity_poly.entity_id
_entity_poly.type
_entity_poly.pdbx_seq_one_letter_code
_entity_poly.pdbx_strand_id
1 'polypeptide(L)'
;AQDMGTQAFNLVRQIVPEGANDIFIVGDGHQRIYGRNKVVLSHCGINIRGRARKLKINYRTTDEIRKWAVNLLEGLAVDDLDGGEDDQQGYKSLLHGDLPRIENFETAEQQSGFIAQFLQERQRQDAALHDICIVARTKRERDDIGQRLKGLGVSVYLLEKEGADSEKQNHVRLATMHRVKGLEFEEMVLASLNKGLVPLGVALDSAGDPVERRQADLEERALLYVAITRSKRAALLLSCGMVSPYLG
;
A
#
# COMPACT_ATOMS: atom_id res chain seq x y z
N ALA A 1 -12.68 -8.15 -2.31
CA ALA A 1 -13.83 -8.10 -1.40
C ALA A 1 -13.65 -7.11 -0.25
N GLN A 2 -12.43 -6.93 0.27
CA GLN A 2 -12.13 -6.14 1.47
C GLN A 2 -12.61 -4.66 1.48
N ASP A 3 -12.86 -4.09 0.30
CA ASP A 3 -13.35 -2.70 0.15
C ASP A 3 -14.87 -2.63 -0.14
N MET A 4 -15.54 -3.77 -0.19
CA MET A 4 -16.99 -3.84 -0.41
C MET A 4 -17.73 -3.72 0.93
N GLY A 5 -18.72 -2.84 0.98
CA GLY A 5 -19.59 -2.71 2.14
C GLY A 5 -20.76 -3.72 2.14
N THR A 6 -21.47 -3.82 3.26
CA THR A 6 -22.64 -4.70 3.44
C THR A 6 -23.68 -4.57 2.31
N GLN A 7 -23.96 -3.34 1.87
CA GLN A 7 -24.93 -3.11 0.79
C GLN A 7 -24.52 -3.76 -0.54
N ALA A 8 -23.21 -3.72 -0.87
CA ALA A 8 -22.70 -4.35 -2.08
C ALA A 8 -22.82 -5.88 -2.03
N PHE A 9 -22.51 -6.50 -0.88
CA PHE A 9 -22.70 -7.95 -0.72
C PHE A 9 -24.16 -8.36 -0.72
N ASN A 10 -25.04 -7.58 -0.09
CA ASN A 10 -26.49 -7.81 -0.17
C ASN A 10 -26.99 -7.74 -1.61
N LEU A 11 -26.54 -6.76 -2.40
CA LEU A 11 -26.88 -6.66 -3.81
C LEU A 11 -26.40 -7.89 -4.60
N VAL A 12 -25.15 -8.33 -4.40
CA VAL A 12 -24.62 -9.53 -5.02
C VAL A 12 -25.49 -10.75 -4.67
N ARG A 13 -25.88 -10.90 -3.40
CA ARG A 13 -26.73 -12.02 -2.97
C ARG A 13 -28.14 -11.99 -3.59
N GLN A 14 -28.69 -10.80 -3.82
CA GLN A 14 -30.00 -10.67 -4.48
C GLN A 14 -29.94 -11.01 -5.98
N ILE A 15 -28.83 -10.71 -6.65
CA ILE A 15 -28.66 -10.95 -8.08
C ILE A 15 -28.36 -12.43 -8.36
N VAL A 16 -27.58 -13.07 -7.49
CA VAL A 16 -27.16 -14.48 -7.67
C VAL A 16 -28.08 -15.42 -6.90
N PRO A 17 -28.83 -16.33 -7.54
CA PRO A 17 -29.62 -17.32 -6.85
C PRO A 17 -28.76 -18.19 -5.92
N GLU A 18 -29.32 -18.60 -4.78
CA GLU A 18 -28.63 -19.44 -3.83
C GLU A 18 -28.41 -20.85 -4.37
N GLY A 19 -27.17 -21.34 -4.30
CA GLY A 19 -26.80 -22.66 -4.79
C GLY A 19 -25.40 -23.10 -4.33
N ALA A 20 -25.02 -24.31 -4.70
CA ALA A 20 -23.69 -24.81 -4.43
C ALA A 20 -22.64 -24.08 -5.31
N ASN A 21 -21.62 -23.46 -4.67
CA ASN A 21 -20.54 -22.70 -5.36
C ASN A 21 -21.05 -21.54 -6.24
N ASP A 22 -22.09 -20.89 -5.81
CA ASP A 22 -22.78 -19.80 -6.50
C ASP A 22 -21.98 -18.48 -6.50
N ILE A 23 -21.17 -18.20 -5.46
CA ILE A 23 -20.35 -17.01 -5.34
C ILE A 23 -18.91 -17.40 -5.02
N PHE A 24 -17.96 -16.85 -5.77
CA PHE A 24 -16.53 -16.93 -5.48
C PHE A 24 -16.01 -15.57 -5.02
N ILE A 25 -15.43 -15.52 -3.80
CA ILE A 25 -14.95 -14.28 -3.18
C ILE A 25 -13.45 -14.36 -2.96
N VAL A 26 -12.72 -13.34 -3.38
CA VAL A 26 -11.30 -13.14 -3.07
C VAL A 26 -11.15 -11.83 -2.32
N GLY A 27 -10.37 -11.82 -1.27
CA GLY A 27 -10.09 -10.64 -0.47
C GLY A 27 -8.87 -10.80 0.43
N ASP A 28 -8.39 -9.68 0.94
CA ASP A 28 -7.26 -9.60 1.87
C ASP A 28 -7.56 -8.51 2.90
N GLY A 29 -7.83 -8.90 4.14
CA GLY A 29 -8.16 -7.97 5.23
C GLY A 29 -7.04 -6.96 5.52
N HIS A 30 -5.77 -7.34 5.31
CA HIS A 30 -4.60 -6.49 5.50
C HIS A 30 -4.52 -5.33 4.47
N GLN A 31 -5.21 -5.45 3.34
CA GLN A 31 -5.29 -4.43 2.30
C GLN A 31 -6.56 -3.56 2.40
N ARG A 32 -7.27 -3.57 3.52
CA ARG A 32 -8.44 -2.72 3.75
C ARG A 32 -7.99 -1.30 4.08
N ILE A 33 -7.99 -0.42 3.08
CA ILE A 33 -7.63 1.01 3.20
C ILE A 33 -8.81 1.94 2.90
N TYR A 34 -9.97 1.38 2.55
CA TYR A 34 -11.21 2.09 2.29
C TYR A 34 -12.34 1.45 3.10
N GLY A 35 -13.00 2.24 3.90
CA GLY A 35 -14.20 1.80 4.61
C GLY A 35 -13.95 1.36 6.07
N ARG A 36 -14.77 1.92 6.93
CA ARG A 36 -14.72 1.74 8.39
C ARG A 36 -15.49 0.51 8.88
N ASN A 37 -16.32 -0.11 8.05
CA ASN A 37 -17.23 -1.17 8.48
C ASN A 37 -16.66 -2.55 8.17
N LYS A 38 -16.42 -3.32 9.21
CA LYS A 38 -16.22 -4.76 9.07
C LYS A 38 -17.51 -5.39 8.56
N VAL A 39 -17.43 -6.15 7.48
CA VAL A 39 -18.56 -6.89 6.94
C VAL A 39 -18.42 -8.34 7.32
N VAL A 40 -19.42 -8.88 7.98
CA VAL A 40 -19.54 -10.31 8.24
C VAL A 40 -20.40 -10.91 7.12
N LEU A 41 -19.79 -11.72 6.25
CA LEU A 41 -20.43 -12.24 5.03
C LEU A 41 -21.69 -13.06 5.32
N SER A 42 -21.72 -13.79 6.43
CA SER A 42 -22.90 -14.55 6.87
C SER A 42 -24.12 -13.64 7.12
N HIS A 43 -23.92 -12.39 7.55
CA HIS A 43 -25.03 -11.42 7.72
C HIS A 43 -25.59 -10.92 6.37
N CYS A 44 -24.85 -11.13 5.29
CA CYS A 44 -25.27 -10.83 3.92
C CYS A 44 -25.83 -12.05 3.19
N GLY A 45 -26.13 -13.15 3.90
CA GLY A 45 -26.62 -14.39 3.28
C GLY A 45 -25.53 -15.14 2.50
N ILE A 46 -24.25 -14.88 2.76
CA ILE A 46 -23.13 -15.55 2.10
C ILE A 46 -22.36 -16.36 3.16
N ASN A 47 -22.62 -17.66 3.18
CA ASN A 47 -21.96 -18.56 4.15
C ASN A 47 -20.65 -19.10 3.59
N ILE A 48 -19.52 -18.70 4.22
CA ILE A 48 -18.17 -19.13 3.84
C ILE A 48 -17.54 -20.10 4.86
N ARG A 49 -18.24 -20.46 5.94
CA ARG A 49 -17.71 -21.35 6.98
C ARG A 49 -17.33 -22.70 6.39
N GLY A 50 -16.10 -23.14 6.66
CA GLY A 50 -15.53 -24.38 6.13
C GLY A 50 -15.21 -24.36 4.62
N ARG A 51 -15.46 -23.26 3.94
CA ARG A 51 -15.22 -23.06 2.49
C ARG A 51 -14.11 -22.05 2.19
N ALA A 52 -13.73 -21.25 3.17
CA ALA A 52 -12.63 -20.29 3.05
C ALA A 52 -11.27 -20.98 3.07
N ARG A 53 -10.35 -20.50 2.24
CA ARG A 53 -8.95 -20.96 2.21
C ARG A 53 -8.02 -19.76 2.16
N LYS A 54 -7.00 -19.74 3.03
CA LYS A 54 -5.96 -18.74 3.05
C LYS A 54 -4.85 -19.13 2.07
N LEU A 55 -4.51 -18.22 1.15
CA LEU A 55 -3.38 -18.38 0.23
C LEU A 55 -2.13 -17.85 0.94
N LYS A 56 -1.30 -18.78 1.44
CA LYS A 56 -0.14 -18.43 2.29
C LYS A 56 1.16 -18.20 1.52
N ILE A 57 1.19 -18.43 0.22
CA ILE A 57 2.37 -18.26 -0.61
C ILE A 57 2.24 -16.98 -1.43
N ASN A 58 3.19 -16.07 -1.23
CA ASN A 58 3.31 -14.83 -2.00
C ASN A 58 4.35 -15.02 -3.12
N TYR A 59 3.97 -14.69 -4.34
CA TYR A 59 4.79 -14.77 -5.55
C TYR A 59 5.23 -13.40 -6.06
N ARG A 60 4.76 -12.32 -5.44
CA ARG A 60 4.96 -10.95 -5.93
C ARG A 60 6.17 -10.28 -5.30
N THR A 61 6.22 -10.27 -3.98
CA THR A 61 7.12 -9.45 -3.18
C THR A 61 8.16 -10.34 -2.52
N THR A 62 9.39 -9.86 -2.32
CA THR A 62 10.41 -10.61 -1.56
C THR A 62 9.97 -10.85 -0.11
N ASP A 63 10.51 -11.88 0.52
CA ASP A 63 10.15 -12.24 1.89
C ASP A 63 10.60 -11.18 2.90
N GLU A 64 11.70 -10.49 2.60
CA GLU A 64 12.27 -9.40 3.38
C GLU A 64 11.33 -8.18 3.39
N ILE A 65 10.85 -7.76 2.23
CA ILE A 65 9.87 -6.65 2.12
C ILE A 65 8.55 -7.05 2.77
N ARG A 66 8.08 -8.28 2.54
CA ARG A 66 6.85 -8.79 3.16
C ARG A 66 6.94 -8.78 4.69
N LYS A 67 8.02 -9.33 5.26
CA LYS A 67 8.23 -9.37 6.71
C LYS A 67 8.26 -7.97 7.30
N TRP A 68 9.00 -7.07 6.67
CA TRP A 68 9.05 -5.68 7.12
C TRP A 68 7.65 -5.03 7.10
N ALA A 69 6.89 -5.24 6.03
CA ALA A 69 5.54 -4.71 5.92
C ALA A 69 4.58 -5.30 6.96
N VAL A 70 4.67 -6.59 7.25
CA VAL A 70 3.85 -7.27 8.28
C VAL A 70 4.10 -6.69 9.67
N ASN A 71 5.34 -6.34 10.00
CA ASN A 71 5.67 -5.72 11.29
C ASN A 71 4.93 -4.39 11.54
N LEU A 72 4.52 -3.68 10.47
CA LEU A 72 3.66 -2.48 10.61
C LEU A 72 2.30 -2.79 11.25
N LEU A 73 1.82 -4.02 11.07
CA LEU A 73 0.52 -4.48 11.52
C LEU A 73 0.62 -5.36 12.77
N GLU A 74 1.82 -5.56 13.30
CA GLU A 74 2.05 -6.40 14.49
C GLU A 74 1.30 -5.82 15.70
N GLY A 75 0.62 -6.70 16.44
CA GLY A 75 -0.19 -6.31 17.60
C GLY A 75 -1.53 -5.65 17.26
N LEU A 76 -1.89 -5.57 15.98
CA LEU A 76 -3.18 -5.05 15.55
C LEU A 76 -4.10 -6.19 15.12
N ALA A 77 -5.36 -6.12 15.54
CA ALA A 77 -6.39 -7.08 15.13
C ALA A 77 -6.81 -6.81 13.68
N VAL A 78 -6.28 -7.58 12.74
CA VAL A 78 -6.70 -7.56 11.33
C VAL A 78 -7.75 -8.64 11.11
N ASP A 79 -8.90 -8.26 10.59
CA ASP A 79 -10.01 -9.17 10.36
C ASP A 79 -9.76 -10.09 9.15
N ASP A 80 -10.18 -11.36 9.28
CA ASP A 80 -10.02 -12.40 8.25
C ASP A 80 -11.15 -12.43 7.21
N LEU A 81 -12.03 -11.43 7.19
CA LEU A 81 -13.23 -11.30 6.36
C LEU A 81 -14.38 -12.24 6.73
N ASP A 82 -14.24 -13.07 7.77
CA ASP A 82 -15.27 -13.99 8.27
C ASP A 82 -15.63 -13.73 9.75
N GLY A 83 -15.17 -12.61 10.29
CA GLY A 83 -15.39 -12.21 11.69
C GLY A 83 -14.38 -12.76 12.69
N GLY A 84 -13.32 -13.44 12.22
CA GLY A 84 -12.14 -13.82 12.97
C GLY A 84 -10.99 -12.83 12.81
N GLU A 85 -9.79 -13.22 13.29
CA GLU A 85 -8.55 -12.45 13.15
C GLU A 85 -7.54 -13.22 12.30
N ASP A 86 -6.77 -12.52 11.48
CA ASP A 86 -5.65 -13.08 10.72
C ASP A 86 -4.32 -12.64 11.33
N ASP A 87 -3.53 -13.62 11.79
CA ASP A 87 -2.25 -13.44 12.46
C ASP A 87 -1.04 -13.49 11.51
N GLN A 88 -1.27 -13.66 10.21
CA GLN A 88 -0.21 -13.82 9.19
C GLN A 88 0.74 -15.03 9.43
N GLN A 89 0.42 -15.96 10.33
CA GLN A 89 1.26 -17.11 10.58
C GLN A 89 1.33 -18.07 9.38
N GLY A 90 2.56 -18.46 9.05
CA GLY A 90 2.83 -19.38 7.94
C GLY A 90 2.77 -18.76 6.54
N TYR A 91 2.61 -17.45 6.43
CA TYR A 91 2.78 -16.74 5.15
C TYR A 91 4.26 -16.66 4.78
N LYS A 92 4.57 -16.97 3.53
CA LYS A 92 5.95 -16.97 2.99
C LYS A 92 5.97 -16.36 1.60
N SER A 93 7.06 -15.71 1.24
CA SER A 93 7.35 -15.36 -0.13
C SER A 93 8.33 -16.36 -0.73
N LEU A 94 8.20 -16.63 -2.03
CA LEU A 94 9.15 -17.48 -2.77
C LEU A 94 10.35 -16.68 -3.26
N LEU A 95 10.24 -15.36 -3.31
CA LEU A 95 11.30 -14.45 -3.73
C LEU A 95 12.05 -13.96 -2.51
N HIS A 96 13.36 -13.81 -2.65
CA HIS A 96 14.26 -13.21 -1.66
C HIS A 96 15.00 -12.03 -2.26
N GLY A 97 15.36 -11.06 -1.42
CA GLY A 97 16.07 -9.85 -1.81
C GLY A 97 16.57 -9.07 -0.58
N ASP A 98 16.89 -7.81 -0.80
CA ASP A 98 17.36 -6.95 0.28
C ASP A 98 16.20 -6.50 1.19
N LEU A 99 16.54 -6.17 2.44
CA LEU A 99 15.64 -5.45 3.33
C LEU A 99 15.28 -4.08 2.73
N PRO A 100 14.10 -3.55 3.02
CA PRO A 100 13.79 -2.17 2.67
C PRO A 100 14.86 -1.21 3.22
N ARG A 101 15.37 -0.35 2.33
CA ARG A 101 16.37 0.65 2.68
C ARG A 101 15.69 1.89 3.25
N ILE A 102 16.10 2.31 4.45
CA ILE A 102 15.56 3.47 5.15
C ILE A 102 16.61 4.57 5.15
N GLU A 103 16.25 5.78 4.67
CA GLU A 103 17.12 6.94 4.67
C GLU A 103 16.39 8.16 5.20
N ASN A 104 17.08 8.99 5.97
CA ASN A 104 16.57 10.25 6.47
C ASN A 104 17.44 11.42 6.01
N PHE A 105 16.80 12.49 5.56
CA PHE A 105 17.44 13.70 5.04
C PHE A 105 17.07 14.91 5.91
N GLU A 106 17.88 15.92 5.88
CA GLU A 106 17.56 17.17 6.59
C GLU A 106 16.48 17.97 5.88
N THR A 107 16.50 17.95 4.53
CA THR A 107 15.57 18.73 3.69
C THR A 107 14.92 17.91 2.58
N ALA A 108 13.82 18.41 2.08
CA ALA A 108 13.11 17.81 0.94
C ALA A 108 13.92 17.90 -0.37
N GLU A 109 14.79 18.91 -0.48
CA GLU A 109 15.71 19.07 -1.61
C GLU A 109 16.77 17.96 -1.62
N GLN A 110 17.35 17.64 -0.47
CA GLN A 110 18.30 16.54 -0.32
C GLN A 110 17.64 15.20 -0.65
N GLN A 111 16.43 14.96 -0.13
CA GLN A 111 15.64 13.76 -0.47
C GLN A 111 15.41 13.66 -1.98
N SER A 112 14.98 14.76 -2.61
CA SER A 112 14.72 14.78 -4.07
C SER A 112 16.00 14.59 -4.89
N GLY A 113 17.11 15.15 -4.43
CA GLY A 113 18.44 14.94 -5.02
C GLY A 113 18.88 13.48 -4.95
N PHE A 114 18.68 12.83 -3.81
CA PHE A 114 18.94 11.40 -3.64
C PHE A 114 18.06 10.54 -4.59
N ILE A 115 16.77 10.85 -4.68
CA ILE A 115 15.87 10.15 -5.62
C ILE A 115 16.37 10.32 -7.07
N ALA A 116 16.76 11.53 -7.47
CA ALA A 116 17.27 11.76 -8.81
C ALA A 116 18.55 10.97 -9.11
N GLN A 117 19.49 10.92 -8.17
CA GLN A 117 20.72 10.13 -8.28
C GLN A 117 20.41 8.63 -8.36
N PHE A 118 19.51 8.13 -7.52
CA PHE A 118 19.04 6.76 -7.56
C PHE A 118 18.47 6.38 -8.93
N LEU A 119 17.60 7.22 -9.51
CA LEU A 119 17.01 6.98 -10.81
C LEU A 119 18.07 6.99 -11.93
N GLN A 120 19.04 7.90 -11.87
CA GLN A 120 20.16 7.93 -12.83
C GLN A 120 20.99 6.65 -12.76
N GLU A 121 21.26 6.15 -11.55
CA GLU A 121 21.99 4.89 -11.37
C GLU A 121 21.21 3.71 -11.94
N ARG A 122 19.88 3.65 -11.72
CA ARG A 122 19.02 2.62 -12.31
C ARG A 122 19.02 2.67 -13.84
N GLN A 123 19.00 3.86 -14.43
CA GLN A 123 19.12 4.02 -15.89
C GLN A 123 20.47 3.55 -16.42
N ARG A 124 21.57 3.77 -15.72
CA ARG A 124 22.90 3.24 -16.11
C ARG A 124 22.96 1.71 -16.05
N GLN A 125 22.10 1.09 -15.24
CA GLN A 125 21.93 -0.36 -15.11
C GLN A 125 20.84 -0.92 -16.05
N ASP A 126 20.43 -0.15 -17.06
CA ASP A 126 19.38 -0.49 -18.04
C ASP A 126 18.01 -0.80 -17.42
N ALA A 127 17.75 -0.33 -16.19
CA ALA A 127 16.44 -0.47 -15.59
C ALA A 127 15.42 0.48 -16.25
N ALA A 128 14.24 -0.04 -16.51
CA ALA A 128 13.16 0.74 -17.10
C ALA A 128 12.51 1.66 -16.04
N LEU A 129 12.54 2.97 -16.25
CA LEU A 129 12.00 3.93 -15.27
C LEU A 129 10.51 3.74 -14.98
N HIS A 130 9.73 3.22 -15.92
CA HIS A 130 8.31 2.95 -15.70
C HIS A 130 8.05 1.79 -14.72
N ASP A 131 9.04 0.98 -14.42
CA ASP A 131 8.98 -0.08 -13.42
C ASP A 131 9.30 0.43 -12.01
N ILE A 132 9.62 1.72 -11.87
CA ILE A 132 9.87 2.39 -10.60
C ILE A 132 8.73 3.35 -10.30
N CYS A 133 8.16 3.25 -9.09
CA CYS A 133 7.12 4.17 -8.64
C CYS A 133 7.53 4.90 -7.37
N ILE A 134 7.43 6.23 -7.42
CA ILE A 134 7.59 7.10 -6.27
C ILE A 134 6.20 7.39 -5.71
N VAL A 135 6.01 7.20 -4.41
CA VAL A 135 4.73 7.46 -3.76
C VAL A 135 4.88 8.40 -2.58
N ALA A 136 3.85 9.22 -2.38
CA ALA A 136 3.71 10.06 -1.21
C ALA A 136 2.33 9.88 -0.57
N ARG A 137 2.19 10.27 0.70
CA ARG A 137 0.93 10.12 1.44
C ARG A 137 -0.18 11.01 0.90
N THR A 138 0.12 12.25 0.52
CA THR A 138 -0.86 13.24 0.06
C THR A 138 -0.60 13.66 -1.38
N LYS A 139 -1.63 14.20 -2.04
CA LYS A 139 -1.50 14.78 -3.38
C LYS A 139 -0.51 15.96 -3.38
N ARG A 140 -0.59 16.83 -2.38
CA ARG A 140 0.30 17.99 -2.25
C ARG A 140 1.76 17.56 -2.21
N GLU A 141 2.10 16.63 -1.31
CA GLU A 141 3.46 16.13 -1.17
C GLU A 141 3.96 15.47 -2.46
N ARG A 142 3.10 14.64 -3.10
CA ARG A 142 3.39 14.04 -4.40
C ARG A 142 3.73 15.11 -5.45
N ASP A 143 2.92 16.16 -5.55
CA ASP A 143 3.07 17.22 -6.56
C ASP A 143 4.34 18.04 -6.30
N ASP A 144 4.65 18.33 -5.02
CA ASP A 144 5.87 19.02 -4.60
C ASP A 144 7.13 18.20 -4.95
N ILE A 145 7.11 16.89 -4.71
CA ILE A 145 8.18 15.96 -5.13
C ILE A 145 8.32 15.98 -6.66
N GLY A 146 7.21 15.88 -7.37
CA GLY A 146 7.19 15.91 -8.84
C GLY A 146 7.80 17.18 -9.43
N GLN A 147 7.54 18.34 -8.83
CA GLN A 147 8.12 19.61 -9.25
C GLN A 147 9.64 19.65 -9.02
N ARG A 148 10.11 19.22 -7.83
CA ARG A 148 11.55 19.15 -7.53
C ARG A 148 12.29 18.20 -8.48
N LEU A 149 11.74 17.03 -8.74
CA LEU A 149 12.33 16.04 -9.64
C LEU A 149 12.40 16.55 -11.08
N LYS A 150 11.36 17.24 -11.57
CA LYS A 150 11.38 17.89 -12.89
C LYS A 150 12.46 18.98 -12.95
N GLY A 151 12.64 19.77 -11.89
CA GLY A 151 13.72 20.76 -11.76
C GLY A 151 15.12 20.13 -11.81
N LEU A 152 15.26 18.85 -11.42
CA LEU A 152 16.48 18.06 -11.51
C LEU A 152 16.61 17.29 -12.84
N GLY A 153 15.75 17.53 -13.82
CA GLY A 153 15.78 16.90 -15.13
C GLY A 153 15.18 15.48 -15.18
N VAL A 154 14.48 15.03 -14.14
CA VAL A 154 13.82 13.73 -14.11
C VAL A 154 12.48 13.78 -14.83
N SER A 155 12.28 12.88 -15.79
CA SER A 155 11.00 12.70 -16.47
C SER A 155 10.01 11.94 -15.58
N VAL A 156 8.93 12.60 -15.19
CA VAL A 156 7.93 12.07 -14.25
C VAL A 156 6.59 11.91 -14.96
N TYR A 157 5.94 10.75 -14.73
CA TYR A 157 4.57 10.48 -15.15
C TYR A 157 3.65 10.34 -13.93
N LEU A 158 2.63 11.18 -13.86
CA LEU A 158 1.66 11.16 -12.78
C LEU A 158 0.60 10.09 -13.04
N LEU A 159 0.49 9.09 -12.15
CA LEU A 159 -0.54 8.06 -12.21
C LEU A 159 -1.88 8.61 -11.70
N GLU A 160 -2.79 8.92 -12.61
CA GLU A 160 -4.17 9.29 -12.30
C GLU A 160 -5.13 8.13 -12.56
N LYS A 161 -6.42 8.28 -12.13
CA LYS A 161 -7.41 7.21 -12.28
C LYS A 161 -7.72 6.87 -13.74
N GLU A 162 -7.63 7.84 -14.63
CA GLU A 162 -7.98 7.73 -16.04
C GLU A 162 -6.75 8.07 -16.89
N GLY A 163 -6.19 7.08 -17.57
CA GLY A 163 -5.06 7.27 -18.48
C GLY A 163 -4.39 5.94 -18.83
N ALA A 164 -4.19 5.70 -20.13
CA ALA A 164 -3.39 4.57 -20.59
C ALA A 164 -1.93 4.80 -20.22
N ASP A 165 -1.36 3.90 -19.43
CA ASP A 165 0.04 3.97 -18.94
C ASP A 165 1.06 3.63 -20.04
N SER A 166 0.61 3.11 -21.18
CA SER A 166 1.47 2.46 -22.19
C SER A 166 2.41 3.38 -22.97
N GLU A 167 2.17 4.69 -22.98
CA GLU A 167 2.91 5.60 -23.89
C GLU A 167 4.17 6.24 -23.31
N LYS A 168 4.45 6.08 -21.99
CA LYS A 168 5.52 6.84 -21.30
C LYS A 168 6.55 5.94 -20.62
N GLN A 169 7.13 5.03 -21.39
CA GLN A 169 8.09 4.03 -20.88
C GLN A 169 9.32 4.61 -20.17
N ASN A 170 9.80 5.79 -20.59
CA ASN A 170 11.00 6.42 -20.01
C ASN A 170 10.71 7.40 -18.86
N HIS A 171 9.53 7.34 -18.25
CA HIS A 171 9.16 8.23 -17.15
C HIS A 171 9.01 7.41 -15.87
N VAL A 172 9.61 7.88 -14.77
CA VAL A 172 9.33 7.31 -13.45
C VAL A 172 7.87 7.58 -13.07
N ARG A 173 7.23 6.60 -12.46
CA ARG A 173 5.84 6.73 -12.01
C ARG A 173 5.78 7.51 -10.70
N LEU A 174 4.82 8.44 -10.60
CA LEU A 174 4.59 9.22 -9.39
C LEU A 174 3.12 9.13 -8.99
N ALA A 175 2.83 8.74 -7.75
CA ALA A 175 1.49 8.48 -7.28
C ALA A 175 1.28 8.85 -5.81
N THR A 176 0.04 8.79 -5.34
CA THR A 176 -0.24 8.70 -3.90
C THR A 176 -0.26 7.23 -3.45
N MET A 177 -0.04 6.97 -2.16
CA MET A 177 -0.12 5.62 -1.58
C MET A 177 -1.46 4.94 -1.87
N HIS A 178 -2.58 5.69 -1.89
CA HIS A 178 -3.90 5.14 -2.23
C HIS A 178 -3.99 4.70 -3.70
N ARG A 179 -3.33 5.46 -4.60
CA ARG A 179 -3.44 5.21 -6.04
C ARG A 179 -2.75 3.94 -6.49
N VAL A 180 -1.71 3.52 -5.79
CA VAL A 180 -0.95 2.33 -6.17
C VAL A 180 -1.62 1.01 -5.75
N LYS A 181 -2.73 1.06 -5.03
CA LYS A 181 -3.50 -0.15 -4.74
C LYS A 181 -3.94 -0.85 -6.03
N GLY A 182 -3.63 -2.13 -6.13
CA GLY A 182 -3.90 -2.95 -7.32
C GLY A 182 -2.83 -2.88 -8.42
N LEU A 183 -1.87 -1.95 -8.31
CA LEU A 183 -0.70 -1.88 -9.19
C LEU A 183 0.48 -2.64 -8.61
N GLU A 184 1.54 -2.81 -9.40
CA GLU A 184 2.80 -3.41 -8.95
C GLU A 184 3.98 -2.86 -9.77
N PHE A 185 5.14 -2.75 -9.12
CA PHE A 185 6.36 -2.18 -9.70
C PHE A 185 7.56 -3.02 -9.28
N GLU A 186 8.63 -2.99 -10.05
CA GLU A 186 9.87 -3.65 -9.64
C GLU A 186 10.45 -3.00 -8.39
N GLU A 187 10.45 -1.66 -8.34
CA GLU A 187 10.97 -0.90 -7.22
C GLU A 187 9.99 0.20 -6.77
N MET A 188 9.89 0.38 -5.46
CA MET A 188 9.07 1.43 -4.86
C MET A 188 9.93 2.40 -4.06
N VAL A 189 9.69 3.70 -4.25
CA VAL A 189 10.25 4.76 -3.42
C VAL A 189 9.11 5.42 -2.65
N LEU A 190 9.03 5.15 -1.36
CA LEU A 190 8.07 5.78 -0.47
C LEU A 190 8.72 7.03 0.12
N ALA A 191 8.32 8.19 -0.37
CA ALA A 191 8.95 9.46 -0.03
C ALA A 191 8.16 10.23 1.03
N SER A 192 8.87 11.08 1.76
CA SER A 192 8.32 11.96 2.80
C SER A 192 7.57 11.21 3.91
N LEU A 193 8.16 10.08 4.35
CA LEU A 193 7.64 9.33 5.50
C LEU A 193 7.97 10.05 6.81
N ASN A 194 7.39 11.24 6.97
CA ASN A 194 7.67 12.16 8.06
C ASN A 194 6.60 12.06 9.13
N LYS A 195 6.97 12.35 10.38
CA LYS A 195 6.02 12.55 11.47
C LYS A 195 4.96 13.60 11.09
N GLY A 196 3.68 13.26 11.29
CA GLY A 196 2.55 14.12 10.94
C GLY A 196 2.06 13.99 9.49
N LEU A 197 2.87 13.39 8.59
CA LEU A 197 2.44 12.97 7.25
C LEU A 197 2.15 11.47 7.20
N VAL A 198 2.93 10.65 7.88
CA VAL A 198 2.71 9.20 8.01
C VAL A 198 2.95 8.80 9.46
N PRO A 199 1.90 8.51 10.24
CA PRO A 199 0.48 8.69 9.92
C PRO A 199 0.10 10.15 9.67
N LEU A 200 -0.96 10.34 8.89
CA LEU A 200 -1.46 11.68 8.62
C LEU A 200 -2.12 12.25 9.88
N GLY A 201 -1.53 13.31 10.44
CA GLY A 201 -1.97 13.91 11.71
C GLY A 201 -3.46 14.23 11.73
N VAL A 202 -3.96 14.87 10.68
CA VAL A 202 -5.39 15.21 10.57
C VAL A 202 -6.30 13.98 10.63
N ALA A 203 -5.87 12.83 10.12
CA ALA A 203 -6.66 11.59 10.18
C ALA A 203 -6.78 11.05 11.61
N LEU A 204 -5.71 11.19 12.41
CA LEU A 204 -5.71 10.78 13.83
C LEU A 204 -6.40 11.79 14.73
N ASP A 205 -6.27 13.07 14.45
CA ASP A 205 -6.80 14.17 15.29
C ASP A 205 -8.31 14.38 15.07
N SER A 206 -8.83 13.96 13.90
CA SER A 206 -10.28 13.99 13.62
C SER A 206 -11.08 12.89 14.32
N ALA A 207 -10.42 11.92 14.94
CA ALA A 207 -11.06 10.85 15.69
C ALA A 207 -11.67 11.40 16.99
N GLY A 208 -12.97 11.17 17.19
CA GLY A 208 -13.74 11.68 18.34
C GLY A 208 -13.46 10.95 19.65
N ASP A 209 -12.97 9.72 19.57
CA ASP A 209 -12.69 8.89 20.74
C ASP A 209 -11.46 7.95 20.52
N PRO A 210 -10.97 7.28 21.58
CA PRO A 210 -9.82 6.39 21.49
C PRO A 210 -10.00 5.18 20.55
N VAL A 211 -11.23 4.72 20.32
CA VAL A 211 -11.52 3.58 19.42
C VAL A 211 -11.40 4.04 17.98
N GLU A 212 -11.99 5.18 17.64
CA GLU A 212 -11.85 5.79 16.31
C GLU A 212 -10.37 6.11 16.00
N ARG A 213 -9.62 6.59 16.99
CA ARG A 213 -8.20 6.88 16.82
C ARG A 213 -7.37 5.62 16.52
N ARG A 214 -7.65 4.51 17.21
CA ARG A 214 -7.00 3.22 16.92
C ARG A 214 -7.37 2.73 15.53
N GLN A 215 -8.60 2.90 15.11
CA GLN A 215 -9.06 2.53 13.78
C GLN A 215 -8.37 3.38 12.71
N ALA A 216 -8.23 4.68 12.90
CA ALA A 216 -7.51 5.57 12.01
C ALA A 216 -6.01 5.21 11.92
N ASP A 217 -5.37 4.86 13.04
CA ASP A 217 -3.98 4.37 13.06
C ASP A 217 -3.83 3.06 12.28
N LEU A 218 -4.75 2.12 12.45
CA LEU A 218 -4.76 0.87 11.68
C LEU A 218 -4.90 1.13 10.18
N GLU A 219 -5.78 2.05 9.77
CA GLU A 219 -5.96 2.42 8.35
C GLU A 219 -4.68 3.05 7.76
N GLU A 220 -3.99 3.92 8.50
CA GLU A 220 -2.72 4.52 8.08
C GLU A 220 -1.59 3.48 7.95
N ARG A 221 -1.51 2.51 8.89
CA ARG A 221 -0.56 1.40 8.80
C ARG A 221 -0.88 0.47 7.64
N ALA A 222 -2.15 0.14 7.44
CA ALA A 222 -2.60 -0.66 6.31
C ALA A 222 -2.30 0.03 4.97
N LEU A 223 -2.42 1.35 4.90
CA LEU A 223 -2.07 2.12 3.72
C LEU A 223 -0.58 2.04 3.40
N LEU A 224 0.29 2.19 4.41
CA LEU A 224 1.74 2.03 4.26
C LEU A 224 2.09 0.59 3.87
N TYR A 225 1.47 -0.41 4.52
CA TYR A 225 1.59 -1.83 4.17
C TYR A 225 1.23 -2.09 2.69
N VAL A 226 0.09 -1.56 2.25
CA VAL A 226 -0.33 -1.69 0.84
C VAL A 226 0.70 -1.05 -0.08
N ALA A 227 1.17 0.15 0.22
CA ALA A 227 2.11 0.85 -0.64
C ALA A 227 3.44 0.08 -0.78
N ILE A 228 4.04 -0.36 0.32
CA ILE A 228 5.32 -1.06 0.27
C ILE A 228 5.21 -2.44 -0.39
N THR A 229 4.10 -3.16 -0.19
CA THR A 229 3.85 -4.47 -0.82
C THR A 229 3.51 -4.39 -2.31
N ARG A 230 3.51 -3.21 -2.91
CA ARG A 230 3.49 -3.03 -4.37
C ARG A 230 4.86 -3.23 -5.00
N SER A 231 5.91 -3.27 -4.20
CA SER A 231 7.26 -3.56 -4.66
C SER A 231 7.47 -5.06 -4.87
N LYS A 232 8.09 -5.41 -5.99
CA LYS A 232 8.50 -6.79 -6.28
C LYS A 232 9.89 -7.10 -5.73
N ARG A 233 10.86 -6.19 -5.91
CA ARG A 233 12.29 -6.43 -5.66
C ARG A 233 12.91 -5.56 -4.61
N ALA A 234 12.66 -4.25 -4.65
CA ALA A 234 13.30 -3.30 -3.76
C ALA A 234 12.36 -2.18 -3.29
N ALA A 235 12.49 -1.77 -2.04
CA ALA A 235 11.75 -0.67 -1.47
C ALA A 235 12.70 0.31 -0.78
N LEU A 236 12.57 1.61 -1.09
CA LEU A 236 13.23 2.71 -0.42
C LEU A 236 12.21 3.47 0.41
N LEU A 237 12.52 3.67 1.68
CA LEU A 237 11.68 4.37 2.66
C LEU A 237 12.41 5.65 3.05
N LEU A 238 11.94 6.77 2.55
CA LEU A 238 12.64 8.05 2.66
C LEU A 238 11.86 9.02 3.53
N SER A 239 12.57 9.68 4.44
CA SER A 239 12.02 10.75 5.27
C SER A 239 12.88 12.01 5.20
N CYS A 240 12.31 13.15 5.59
CA CYS A 240 13.08 14.38 5.80
C CYS A 240 12.64 15.06 7.10
N GLY A 241 13.61 15.46 7.92
CA GLY A 241 13.38 16.00 9.25
C GLY A 241 12.97 14.91 10.26
N MET A 242 11.83 15.09 10.93
CA MET A 242 11.35 14.11 11.91
C MET A 242 10.76 12.88 11.23
N VAL A 243 11.37 11.74 11.50
CA VAL A 243 11.00 10.43 10.94
C VAL A 243 9.60 10.00 11.41
N SER A 244 8.87 9.32 10.56
CA SER A 244 7.60 8.67 10.90
C SER A 244 7.78 7.68 12.07
N PRO A 245 6.86 7.65 13.04
CA PRO A 245 6.88 6.64 14.09
C PRO A 245 6.66 5.21 13.58
N TYR A 246 6.30 5.03 12.33
CA TYR A 246 6.13 3.71 11.70
C TYR A 246 7.46 3.13 11.14
N LEU A 247 8.54 3.89 11.16
CA LEU A 247 9.84 3.44 10.65
C LEU A 247 10.80 2.92 11.75
N GLY A 248 10.38 2.91 13.00
CA GLY A 248 11.17 2.40 14.13
C GLY A 248 11.26 3.36 15.28
#